data_575608b2511392c36de83ad19a349ca5
#
_entry.id   575608b2511392c36de83ad19a349ca5
#
_cell.length_a   1.000
_cell.length_b   1.000
_cell.length_c   1.000
_cell.angle_alpha   90.00
_cell.angle_beta   90.00
_cell.angle_gamma   90.00
#
_symmetry.space_group_name_H-M   'P 1'
#
loop_
_entity.id
_entity.type
_entity.pdbx_description
1 polymer ?
#
loop_
_entity_poly.entity_id
_entity_poly.type
_entity_poly.pdbx_seq_one_letter_code
_entity_poly.pdbx_strand_id
1 'polypeptide(L)'
;MAWISVDQKLIGGKLRSLYKSIGCSQNEAMGILVSLWLWGIDNAGMDGLIISADRSDIADVLKPGLAPGLDAETVVESLIQNRWIDEVDGELYFHDWSEWRSYYNKYIGEKKKHAERMRRYRSKNTESDEKCDTESDVTSDVTPNDTPEQETPPEAEKKTPKYDKDFETFWAAYP
;
A
#
# COMPACT_ATOMS: atom_id res chain seq x y z
N MET A 1 5.95 0.51 -1.78
CA MET A 1 4.78 1.35 -1.43
C MET A 1 3.77 1.18 -2.54
N ALA A 2 2.54 0.75 -2.23
CA ALA A 2 1.45 0.66 -3.20
C ALA A 2 0.83 2.06 -3.36
N TRP A 3 0.38 2.38 -4.56
CA TRP A 3 -0.37 3.58 -4.86
C TRP A 3 -1.51 3.24 -5.83
N ILE A 4 -2.60 3.98 -5.75
CA ILE A 4 -3.73 3.86 -6.66
C ILE A 4 -3.87 5.14 -7.48
N SER A 5 -4.30 5.01 -8.71
CA SER A 5 -4.64 6.14 -9.58
C SER A 5 -6.16 6.32 -9.56
N VAL A 6 -6.61 7.52 -9.31
CA VAL A 6 -8.04 7.87 -9.33
C VAL A 6 -8.34 8.61 -10.63
N ASP A 7 -9.23 8.04 -11.45
CA ASP A 7 -9.65 8.68 -12.71
C ASP A 7 -10.62 9.84 -12.41
N GLN A 8 -10.50 10.91 -13.18
CA GLN A 8 -11.41 12.07 -13.10
C GLN A 8 -12.89 11.67 -13.32
N LYS A 9 -13.15 10.62 -14.08
CA LYS A 9 -14.50 10.06 -14.32
C LYS A 9 -15.19 9.55 -13.03
N LEU A 10 -14.40 9.32 -11.95
CA LEU A 10 -14.96 8.96 -10.66
C LEU A 10 -15.99 9.99 -10.19
N ILE A 11 -15.73 11.29 -10.46
CA ILE A 11 -16.67 12.38 -10.15
C ILE A 11 -17.82 12.35 -11.16
N GLY A 12 -18.71 11.40 -11.00
CA GLY A 12 -19.81 11.14 -11.93
C GLY A 12 -21.11 10.70 -11.25
N GLY A 13 -22.00 10.20 -12.04
CA GLY A 13 -23.33 9.76 -11.59
C GLY A 13 -23.28 8.64 -10.56
N LYS A 14 -22.36 7.67 -10.75
CA LYS A 14 -22.20 6.52 -9.86
C LYS A 14 -21.76 6.96 -8.44
N LEU A 15 -20.78 7.85 -8.33
CA LEU A 15 -20.37 8.42 -7.06
C LEU A 15 -21.50 9.24 -6.42
N ARG A 16 -22.25 10.01 -7.25
CA ARG A 16 -23.40 10.79 -6.75
C ARG A 16 -24.47 9.89 -6.16
N SER A 17 -24.76 8.76 -6.77
CA SER A 17 -25.71 7.78 -6.23
C SER A 17 -25.23 7.23 -4.90
N LEU A 18 -23.94 6.90 -4.79
CA LEU A 18 -23.33 6.37 -3.59
C LEU A 18 -23.46 7.35 -2.40
N TYR A 19 -22.96 8.59 -2.53
CA TYR A 19 -22.97 9.52 -1.39
C TYR A 19 -24.39 9.91 -0.96
N LYS A 20 -25.36 9.92 -1.89
CA LYS A 20 -26.77 10.11 -1.56
C LYS A 20 -27.37 8.90 -0.81
N SER A 21 -27.00 7.69 -1.21
CA SER A 21 -27.43 6.45 -0.56
C SER A 21 -26.90 6.37 0.88
N ILE A 22 -25.63 6.72 1.08
CA ILE A 22 -24.99 6.73 2.41
C ILE A 22 -25.47 7.92 3.26
N GLY A 23 -25.86 9.02 2.63
CA GLY A 23 -26.20 10.27 3.34
C GLY A 23 -24.97 11.09 3.76
N CYS A 24 -23.86 10.98 3.03
CA CYS A 24 -22.61 11.67 3.30
C CYS A 24 -22.24 12.70 2.21
N SER A 25 -21.15 13.41 2.39
CA SER A 25 -20.61 14.31 1.38
C SER A 25 -19.88 13.54 0.26
N GLN A 26 -19.69 14.20 -0.89
CA GLN A 26 -18.91 13.64 -2.00
C GLN A 26 -17.49 13.27 -1.57
N ASN A 27 -16.84 14.12 -0.77
CA ASN A 27 -15.46 13.89 -0.33
C ASN A 27 -15.34 12.68 0.62
N GLU A 28 -16.32 12.51 1.50
CA GLU A 28 -16.40 11.34 2.38
C GLU A 28 -16.60 10.05 1.56
N ALA A 29 -17.51 10.05 0.60
CA ALA A 29 -17.69 8.89 -0.29
C ALA A 29 -16.44 8.57 -1.10
N MET A 30 -15.70 9.58 -1.58
CA MET A 30 -14.39 9.36 -2.22
C MET A 30 -13.38 8.75 -1.26
N GLY A 31 -13.32 9.24 -0.03
CA GLY A 31 -12.45 8.68 1.02
C GLY A 31 -12.76 7.21 1.31
N ILE A 32 -14.05 6.86 1.41
CA ILE A 32 -14.52 5.49 1.59
C ILE A 32 -14.04 4.60 0.44
N LEU A 33 -14.22 5.02 -0.82
CA LEU A 33 -13.78 4.26 -1.99
C LEU A 33 -12.27 4.08 -2.03
N VAL A 34 -11.50 5.13 -1.74
CA VAL A 34 -10.04 5.06 -1.70
C VAL A 34 -9.57 4.08 -0.63
N SER A 35 -10.15 4.12 0.57
CA SER A 35 -9.85 3.18 1.66
C SER A 35 -10.17 1.75 1.28
N LEU A 36 -11.33 1.52 0.68
CA LEU A 36 -11.76 0.22 0.18
C LEU A 36 -10.79 -0.34 -0.88
N TRP A 37 -10.38 0.47 -1.85
CA TRP A 37 -9.48 0.04 -2.92
C TRP A 37 -8.05 -0.22 -2.42
N LEU A 38 -7.54 0.59 -1.50
CA LEU A 38 -6.22 0.37 -0.89
C LEU A 38 -6.19 -0.96 -0.12
N TRP A 39 -7.24 -1.25 0.63
CA TRP A 39 -7.40 -2.53 1.29
C TRP A 39 -7.55 -3.68 0.28
N GLY A 40 -8.32 -3.46 -0.79
CA GLY A 40 -8.57 -4.45 -1.84
C GLY A 40 -7.31 -4.89 -2.58
N ILE A 41 -6.29 -4.02 -2.72
CA ILE A 41 -5.02 -4.38 -3.35
C ILE A 41 -4.35 -5.59 -2.67
N ASP A 42 -4.47 -5.70 -1.35
CA ASP A 42 -3.87 -6.79 -0.59
C ASP A 42 -4.83 -7.97 -0.35
N ASN A 43 -6.15 -7.76 -0.50
CA ASN A 43 -7.19 -8.71 -0.13
C ASN A 43 -8.04 -9.22 -1.32
N ALA A 44 -7.76 -8.77 -2.54
CA ALA A 44 -8.47 -9.27 -3.72
C ALA A 44 -7.64 -10.23 -4.56
N GLY A 45 -8.33 -11.21 -5.15
CA GLY A 45 -7.78 -12.14 -6.13
C GLY A 45 -7.55 -11.53 -7.50
N MET A 46 -7.07 -12.33 -8.41
CA MET A 46 -6.82 -11.93 -9.81
C MET A 46 -8.10 -11.57 -10.57
N ASP A 47 -9.21 -12.13 -10.16
CA ASP A 47 -10.56 -11.98 -10.70
C ASP A 47 -11.38 -10.90 -10.00
N GLY A 48 -10.85 -10.34 -8.90
CA GLY A 48 -11.53 -9.36 -8.07
C GLY A 48 -12.29 -9.95 -6.89
N LEU A 49 -12.25 -11.27 -6.71
CA LEU A 49 -12.81 -11.94 -5.54
C LEU A 49 -12.14 -11.39 -4.27
N ILE A 50 -12.95 -10.94 -3.33
CA ILE A 50 -12.50 -10.52 -2.00
C ILE A 50 -12.22 -11.78 -1.18
N ILE A 51 -10.94 -12.03 -0.89
CA ILE A 51 -10.48 -13.29 -0.31
C ILE A 51 -10.70 -13.28 1.21
N SER A 52 -11.39 -14.31 1.72
CA SER A 52 -11.56 -14.55 3.16
C SER A 52 -12.14 -13.38 3.95
N ALA A 53 -13.00 -12.58 3.33
CA ALA A 53 -13.67 -11.48 3.98
C ALA A 53 -15.17 -11.44 3.60
N ASP A 54 -15.98 -11.19 4.58
CA ASP A 54 -17.42 -10.99 4.43
C ASP A 54 -17.82 -9.51 4.52
N ARG A 55 -19.12 -9.24 4.53
CA ARG A 55 -19.66 -7.86 4.65
C ARG A 55 -19.23 -7.18 5.95
N SER A 56 -19.15 -7.93 7.04
CA SER A 56 -18.77 -7.41 8.36
C SER A 56 -17.28 -7.03 8.39
N ASP A 57 -16.43 -7.84 7.76
CA ASP A 57 -15.01 -7.55 7.64
C ASP A 57 -14.76 -6.25 6.87
N ILE A 58 -15.50 -6.04 5.77
CA ILE A 58 -15.41 -4.80 4.99
C ILE A 58 -15.91 -3.61 5.84
N ALA A 59 -17.00 -3.79 6.59
CA ALA A 59 -17.51 -2.76 7.49
C ALA A 59 -16.48 -2.36 8.55
N ASP A 60 -15.80 -3.32 9.16
CA ASP A 60 -14.76 -3.08 10.16
C ASP A 60 -13.54 -2.35 9.57
N VAL A 61 -13.17 -2.64 8.33
CA VAL A 61 -12.10 -1.94 7.60
C VAL A 61 -12.46 -0.47 7.33
N LEU A 62 -13.71 -0.20 6.97
CA LEU A 62 -14.16 1.15 6.64
C LEU A 62 -14.47 2.01 7.87
N LYS A 63 -14.92 1.39 8.96
CA LYS A 63 -15.38 2.04 10.20
C LYS A 63 -14.45 3.13 10.76
N PRO A 64 -13.10 2.95 10.81
CA PRO A 64 -12.20 3.97 11.35
C PRO A 64 -12.17 5.27 10.54
N GLY A 65 -12.54 5.23 9.26
CA GLY A 65 -12.54 6.36 8.34
C GLY A 65 -13.90 7.04 8.17
N LEU A 66 -14.94 6.54 8.82
CA LEU A 66 -16.28 7.09 8.69
C LEU A 66 -16.51 8.30 9.59
N ALA A 67 -17.29 9.25 9.10
CA ALA A 67 -17.74 10.38 9.89
C ALA A 67 -18.68 9.92 11.03
N PRO A 68 -18.72 10.63 12.17
CA PRO A 68 -19.63 10.34 13.26
C PRO A 68 -21.09 10.29 12.79
N GLY A 69 -21.77 9.19 13.08
CA GLY A 69 -23.18 8.98 12.71
C GLY A 69 -23.38 8.17 11.44
N LEU A 70 -22.33 7.82 10.70
CA LEU A 70 -22.41 6.87 9.60
C LEU A 70 -22.24 5.45 10.15
N ASP A 71 -23.16 4.58 9.76
CA ASP A 71 -23.10 3.17 10.09
C ASP A 71 -22.36 2.39 9.00
N ALA A 72 -21.35 1.61 9.41
CA ALA A 72 -20.46 0.91 8.48
C ALA A 72 -21.19 -0.17 7.68
N GLU A 73 -22.15 -0.87 8.26
CA GLU A 73 -22.93 -1.89 7.57
C GLU A 73 -23.82 -1.25 6.49
N THR A 74 -24.45 -0.11 6.81
CA THR A 74 -25.21 0.69 5.83
C THR A 74 -24.34 1.18 4.68
N VAL A 75 -23.07 1.53 4.96
CA VAL A 75 -22.11 1.91 3.91
C VAL A 75 -21.80 0.73 2.99
N VAL A 76 -21.55 -0.46 3.54
CA VAL A 76 -21.29 -1.67 2.74
C VAL A 76 -22.51 -2.04 1.88
N GLU A 77 -23.72 -1.99 2.45
CA GLU A 77 -24.93 -2.23 1.69
C GLU A 77 -25.09 -1.22 0.53
N SER A 78 -24.79 0.06 0.78
CA SER A 78 -24.81 1.10 -0.25
C SER A 78 -23.75 0.87 -1.35
N LEU A 79 -22.58 0.32 -1.01
CA LEU A 79 -21.54 -0.05 -1.97
C LEU A 79 -22.03 -1.17 -2.89
N ILE A 80 -22.71 -2.17 -2.35
CA ILE A 80 -23.27 -3.27 -3.13
C ILE A 80 -24.41 -2.76 -4.03
N GLN A 81 -25.37 -2.02 -3.48
CA GLN A 81 -26.51 -1.46 -4.23
C GLN A 81 -26.07 -0.56 -5.40
N ASN A 82 -24.99 0.19 -5.22
CA ASN A 82 -24.44 1.08 -6.25
C ASN A 82 -23.37 0.40 -7.12
N ARG A 83 -23.22 -0.94 -7.03
CA ARG A 83 -22.31 -1.75 -7.86
C ARG A 83 -20.84 -1.32 -7.76
N TRP A 84 -20.37 -0.99 -6.59
CA TRP A 84 -18.94 -0.87 -6.29
C TRP A 84 -18.37 -2.21 -5.82
N ILE A 85 -19.24 -3.03 -5.23
CA ILE A 85 -19.01 -4.42 -4.87
C ILE A 85 -20.15 -5.22 -5.50
N ASP A 86 -19.83 -6.32 -6.14
CA ASP A 86 -20.81 -7.30 -6.64
C ASP A 86 -20.87 -8.48 -5.67
N GLU A 87 -22.06 -9.01 -5.44
CA GLU A 87 -22.26 -10.22 -4.67
C GLU A 87 -22.82 -11.30 -5.60
N VAL A 88 -22.08 -12.40 -5.72
CA VAL A 88 -22.42 -13.54 -6.56
C VAL A 88 -22.24 -14.83 -5.76
N ASP A 89 -23.31 -15.59 -5.62
CA ASP A 89 -23.32 -16.87 -4.89
C ASP A 89 -22.81 -16.78 -3.44
N GLY A 90 -22.97 -15.62 -2.80
CA GLY A 90 -22.50 -15.35 -1.43
C GLY A 90 -21.04 -14.93 -1.34
N GLU A 91 -20.34 -14.80 -2.45
CA GLU A 91 -18.99 -14.26 -2.54
C GLU A 91 -19.03 -12.79 -2.99
N LEU A 92 -18.07 -11.99 -2.50
CA LEU A 92 -17.98 -10.57 -2.79
C LEU A 92 -16.85 -10.30 -3.78
N TYR A 93 -17.12 -9.47 -4.79
CA TYR A 93 -16.19 -9.11 -5.84
C TYR A 93 -16.10 -7.59 -5.99
N PHE A 94 -14.93 -7.07 -6.27
CA PHE A 94 -14.80 -5.68 -6.72
C PHE A 94 -15.40 -5.54 -8.12
N HIS A 95 -16.36 -4.63 -8.24
CA HIS A 95 -16.94 -4.28 -9.56
C HIS A 95 -15.89 -3.66 -10.47
N ASP A 96 -15.93 -4.00 -11.76
CA ASP A 96 -14.98 -3.50 -12.78
C ASP A 96 -13.50 -3.79 -12.50
N TRP A 97 -13.19 -4.85 -11.73
CA TRP A 97 -11.84 -5.24 -11.36
C TRP A 97 -10.89 -5.39 -12.55
N SER A 98 -11.40 -5.74 -13.72
CA SER A 98 -10.62 -5.85 -14.95
C SER A 98 -9.93 -4.54 -15.34
N GLU A 99 -10.53 -3.39 -15.05
CA GLU A 99 -9.94 -2.06 -15.27
C GLU A 99 -8.79 -1.79 -14.28
N TRP A 100 -8.88 -2.34 -13.08
CA TRP A 100 -7.88 -2.24 -12.02
C TRP A 100 -6.77 -3.28 -12.12
N ARG A 101 -6.97 -4.31 -12.92
CA ARG A 101 -6.05 -5.45 -13.08
C ARG A 101 -4.65 -5.03 -13.50
N SER A 102 -4.50 -3.98 -14.29
CA SER A 102 -3.21 -3.44 -14.69
C SER A 102 -2.40 -2.91 -13.50
N TYR A 103 -3.06 -2.24 -12.56
CA TYR A 103 -2.46 -1.72 -11.33
C TYR A 103 -2.07 -2.87 -10.39
N TYR A 104 -2.97 -3.83 -10.20
CA TYR A 104 -2.71 -5.02 -9.42
C TYR A 104 -1.50 -5.81 -9.94
N ASN A 105 -1.43 -6.07 -11.24
CA ASN A 105 -0.31 -6.77 -11.86
C ASN A 105 1.01 -6.01 -11.68
N LYS A 106 0.99 -4.69 -11.78
CA LYS A 106 2.16 -3.85 -11.52
C LYS A 106 2.61 -3.96 -10.07
N TYR A 107 1.68 -3.85 -9.13
CA TYR A 107 1.95 -3.99 -7.69
C TYR A 107 2.58 -5.34 -7.34
N ILE A 108 1.97 -6.44 -7.80
CA ILE A 108 2.52 -7.80 -7.58
C ILE A 108 3.90 -7.96 -8.24
N GLY A 109 4.10 -7.39 -9.43
CA GLY A 109 5.39 -7.38 -10.11
C GLY A 109 6.47 -6.64 -9.31
N GLU A 110 6.15 -5.50 -8.73
CA GLU A 110 7.08 -4.73 -7.87
C GLU A 110 7.38 -5.47 -6.55
N LYS A 111 6.37 -6.07 -5.92
CA LYS A 111 6.52 -6.88 -4.70
C LYS A 111 7.46 -8.08 -4.94
N LYS A 112 7.32 -8.78 -6.06
CA LYS A 112 8.21 -9.88 -6.46
C LYS A 112 9.64 -9.41 -6.69
N LYS A 113 9.84 -8.31 -7.43
CA LYS A 113 11.16 -7.72 -7.68
C LYS A 113 11.84 -7.29 -6.38
N HIS A 114 11.09 -6.71 -5.45
CA HIS A 114 11.62 -6.32 -4.14
C HIS A 114 12.05 -7.54 -3.32
N ALA A 115 11.20 -8.57 -3.25
CA ALA A 115 11.52 -9.81 -2.55
C ALA A 115 12.77 -10.51 -3.14
N GLU A 116 12.90 -10.53 -4.47
CA GLU A 116 14.08 -11.09 -5.14
C GLU A 116 15.35 -10.28 -4.85
N ARG A 117 15.27 -8.95 -4.86
CA ARG A 117 16.38 -8.06 -4.49
C ARG A 117 16.85 -8.32 -3.06
N MET A 118 15.92 -8.42 -2.12
CA MET A 118 16.23 -8.73 -0.71
C MET A 118 16.85 -10.13 -0.56
N ARG A 119 16.37 -11.12 -1.32
CA ARG A 119 16.96 -12.47 -1.32
C ARG A 119 18.42 -12.45 -1.83
N ARG A 120 18.67 -11.72 -2.93
CA ARG A 120 20.04 -11.57 -3.49
C ARG A 120 20.97 -10.82 -2.53
N TYR A 121 20.45 -9.82 -1.82
CA TYR A 121 21.23 -9.10 -0.82
C TYR A 121 21.64 -10.00 0.34
N ARG A 122 20.70 -10.81 0.86
CA ARG A 122 20.98 -11.77 1.94
C ARG A 122 22.00 -12.84 1.52
N SER A 123 21.88 -13.40 0.31
CA SER A 123 22.84 -14.41 -0.15
C SER A 123 24.24 -13.84 -0.35
N LYS A 124 24.39 -12.59 -0.77
CA LYS A 124 25.72 -11.95 -0.87
C LYS A 124 26.36 -11.70 0.50
N ASN A 125 25.57 -11.39 1.53
CA ASN A 125 26.11 -11.21 2.88
C ASN A 125 26.55 -12.54 3.50
N THR A 126 25.83 -13.65 3.25
CA THR A 126 26.26 -14.97 3.73
C THR A 126 27.56 -15.47 3.07
N GLU A 127 27.79 -15.14 1.80
CA GLU A 127 29.06 -15.51 1.12
C GLU A 127 30.24 -14.67 1.60
N SER A 128 30.02 -13.47 2.17
CA SER A 128 31.09 -12.65 2.76
C SER A 128 31.48 -13.07 4.17
N ASP A 129 30.55 -13.66 4.93
CA ASP A 129 30.82 -14.15 6.28
C ASP A 129 31.59 -15.50 6.27
N GLU A 130 31.46 -16.35 5.24
CA GLU A 130 32.24 -17.61 5.12
C GLU A 130 33.71 -17.39 4.74
N LYS A 131 34.14 -16.17 4.40
CA LYS A 131 35.53 -15.85 4.03
C LYS A 131 36.35 -15.24 5.15
N CYS A 132 35.81 -15.14 6.36
CA CYS A 132 36.49 -14.50 7.49
C CYS A 132 36.74 -15.44 8.68
N ASP A 133 36.92 -16.75 8.42
CA ASP A 133 37.39 -17.70 9.46
C ASP A 133 38.82 -18.15 9.17
N THR A 134 39.79 -17.28 9.51
CA THR A 134 41.11 -17.71 9.95
C THR A 134 41.66 -16.76 10.99
N GLU A 135 41.73 -17.31 12.21
CA GLU A 135 42.58 -16.90 13.33
C GLU A 135 42.32 -15.55 14.03
N SER A 136 41.64 -15.59 15.18
CA SER A 136 42.30 -15.20 16.45
C SER A 136 41.41 -15.52 17.66
N ASP A 137 41.89 -16.45 18.45
CA ASP A 137 41.61 -16.72 19.83
C ASP A 137 41.72 -15.45 20.70
N VAL A 138 40.70 -15.12 21.52
CA VAL A 138 40.81 -14.67 22.91
C VAL A 138 39.42 -14.50 23.55
N THR A 139 39.22 -15.22 24.64
CA THR A 139 38.18 -15.17 25.67
C THR A 139 37.77 -13.79 26.15
N SER A 140 36.44 -13.58 26.38
CA SER A 140 35.87 -13.11 27.68
C SER A 140 34.38 -12.83 27.57
N ASP A 141 33.64 -13.63 28.25
CA ASP A 141 32.49 -13.37 29.15
C ASP A 141 31.97 -11.91 29.21
N VAL A 142 30.68 -11.70 28.91
CA VAL A 142 29.70 -10.88 29.63
C VAL A 142 28.29 -10.97 29.03
N THR A 143 27.32 -11.14 29.91
CA THR A 143 25.88 -11.27 29.86
C THR A 143 25.07 -10.28 28.99
N PRO A 144 23.81 -10.66 28.65
CA PRO A 144 22.94 -9.93 27.71
C PRO A 144 22.22 -8.77 28.41
N ASN A 145 22.09 -7.65 27.71
CA ASN A 145 21.08 -6.68 28.07
C ASN A 145 20.43 -6.11 26.76
N ASP A 146 19.11 -6.24 26.72
CA ASP A 146 18.20 -5.77 25.69
C ASP A 146 18.27 -4.27 25.47
N THR A 147 18.40 -3.84 24.20
CA THR A 147 17.70 -2.69 23.61
C THR A 147 18.10 -2.62 22.12
N PRO A 148 17.19 -2.58 21.16
CA PRO A 148 17.55 -2.38 19.76
C PRO A 148 17.82 -0.90 19.50
N GLU A 149 19.07 -0.51 19.55
CA GLU A 149 19.54 0.79 19.08
C GLU A 149 19.65 0.77 17.55
N GLN A 150 19.06 1.78 16.94
CA GLN A 150 19.10 2.01 15.49
C GLN A 150 20.56 2.21 15.05
N GLU A 151 21.14 1.22 14.39
CA GLU A 151 22.40 1.39 13.68
C GLU A 151 22.18 2.21 12.41
N THR A 152 22.71 3.41 12.41
CA THR A 152 22.91 4.22 11.19
C THR A 152 23.91 3.54 10.28
N PRO A 153 23.64 3.42 8.97
CA PRO A 153 24.60 2.86 8.03
C PRO A 153 25.87 3.74 7.94
N PRO A 154 27.06 3.16 7.68
CA PRO A 154 28.28 3.92 7.54
C PRO A 154 28.13 4.91 6.39
N GLU A 155 28.59 6.11 6.63
CA GLU A 155 28.58 7.28 5.76
C GLU A 155 29.34 6.97 4.45
N ALA A 156 28.61 6.46 3.46
CA ALA A 156 29.11 6.42 2.10
C ALA A 156 29.25 7.87 1.64
N GLU A 157 30.44 8.26 1.22
CA GLU A 157 30.78 9.56 0.65
C GLU A 157 29.65 10.00 -0.30
N LYS A 158 28.89 11.01 0.12
CA LYS A 158 27.86 11.66 -0.67
C LYS A 158 28.56 12.32 -1.85
N LYS A 159 28.64 11.64 -2.99
CA LYS A 159 28.89 12.30 -4.27
C LYS A 159 27.76 13.30 -4.45
N THR A 160 28.02 14.56 -4.15
CA THR A 160 27.13 15.67 -4.46
C THR A 160 26.78 15.60 -5.94
N PRO A 161 25.51 15.51 -6.32
CA PRO A 161 25.12 15.54 -7.72
C PRO A 161 25.67 16.83 -8.31
N LYS A 162 26.47 16.76 -9.37
CA LYS A 162 26.86 17.92 -10.17
C LYS A 162 25.62 18.38 -10.91
N TYR A 163 24.94 19.37 -10.37
CA TYR A 163 23.85 20.05 -11.06
C TYR A 163 24.41 20.85 -12.23
N ASP A 164 23.67 20.82 -13.35
CA ASP A 164 23.98 21.63 -14.52
C ASP A 164 23.88 23.13 -14.15
N LYS A 165 24.67 23.98 -14.80
CA LYS A 165 24.68 25.44 -14.56
C LYS A 165 23.29 26.07 -14.75
N ASP A 166 22.46 25.48 -15.59
CA ASP A 166 21.07 25.91 -15.82
C ASP A 166 20.19 25.69 -14.58
N PHE A 167 20.44 24.63 -13.79
CA PHE A 167 19.74 24.34 -12.54
C PHE A 167 20.08 25.38 -11.45
N GLU A 168 21.34 25.77 -11.32
CA GLU A 168 21.77 26.79 -10.36
C GLU A 168 21.19 28.18 -10.73
N THR A 169 21.12 28.48 -12.01
CA THR A 169 20.50 29.74 -12.51
C THR A 169 19.01 29.78 -12.23
N PHE A 170 18.33 28.64 -12.37
CA PHE A 170 16.89 28.53 -12.07
C PHE A 170 16.61 28.81 -10.57
N TRP A 171 17.38 28.21 -9.67
CA TRP A 171 17.19 28.40 -8.22
C TRP A 171 17.57 29.80 -7.74
N ALA A 172 18.55 30.43 -8.37
CA ALA A 172 18.94 31.82 -8.05
C ALA A 172 17.87 32.86 -8.45
N ALA A 173 16.99 32.49 -9.38
CA ALA A 173 15.90 33.39 -9.86
C ALA A 173 14.61 33.29 -9.02
N TYR A 174 14.50 32.31 -8.10
CA TYR A 174 13.34 32.17 -7.20
C TYR A 174 13.72 32.65 -5.79
N PRO A 175 13.07 33.75 -5.29
CA PRO A 175 13.27 34.26 -3.93
C PRO A 175 12.68 33.30 -2.86
#